data_2a7729466ce6b7c1b06f5e354544d904
#
_entry.id   2a7729466ce6b7c1b06f5e354544d904
#
_cell.length_a   1.000
_cell.length_b   1.000
_cell.length_c   1.000
_cell.angle_alpha   90.00
_cell.angle_beta   90.00
_cell.angle_gamma   90.00
#
_symmetry.space_group_name_H-M   'P 1'
#
loop_
_entity.id
_entity.type
_entity.pdbx_description
1 polymer ?
#
loop_
_entity_poly.entity_id
_entity_poly.type
_entity_poly.pdbx_seq_one_letter_code
_entity_poly.pdbx_strand_id
1 'polypeptide(L)' 'MEVILANALPIAALMALTFVFRLLYDKTPFKKVWLVLDVLAHIALVGLLLYVDASMEELLLVLLATLAVGLA' A
#
# COMPACT_ATOMS: atom_id res chain seq x y z
N MET A 1 -12.88 8.15 7.91
CA MET A 1 -12.16 9.06 6.99
C MET A 1 -11.20 10.01 7.70
N GLU A 2 -11.52 10.43 8.93
CA GLU A 2 -10.64 11.35 9.67
C GLU A 2 -9.22 10.81 9.87
N VAL A 3 -9.10 9.53 10.21
CA VAL A 3 -7.79 8.91 10.43
C VAL A 3 -6.99 8.88 9.13
N ILE A 4 -7.64 8.55 8.01
CA ILE A 4 -6.98 8.55 6.70
C ILE A 4 -6.52 9.96 6.33
N LEU A 5 -7.37 10.97 6.53
CA LEU A 5 -7.03 12.36 6.22
C LEU A 5 -5.91 12.88 7.11
N ALA A 6 -5.94 12.56 8.41
CA ALA A 6 -4.90 12.98 9.34
C ALA A 6 -3.54 12.35 9.02
N ASN A 7 -3.53 11.16 8.42
CA ASN A 7 -2.31 10.44 8.08
C ASN A 7 -2.16 10.25 6.55
N ALA A 8 -2.74 11.16 5.78
CA ALA A 8 -2.80 11.06 4.32
C ALA A 8 -1.42 10.96 3.69
N LEU A 9 -0.45 11.73 4.18
CA LEU A 9 0.89 11.77 3.60
C LEU A 9 1.61 10.42 3.69
N PRO A 10 1.75 9.80 4.88
CA PRO A 10 2.41 8.48 4.96
C PRO A 10 1.60 7.38 4.26
N ILE A 11 0.27 7.42 4.31
CA ILE A 11 -0.58 6.45 3.63
C ILE A 11 -0.39 6.56 2.12
N ALA A 12 -0.44 7.78 1.57
CA ALA A 12 -0.23 8.02 0.15
C ALA A 12 1.19 7.61 -0.28
N ALA A 13 2.19 7.86 0.54
CA ALA A 13 3.56 7.47 0.27
C ALA A 13 3.70 5.95 0.14
N LEU A 14 3.09 5.19 1.06
CA LEU A 14 3.13 3.73 1.01
C LEU A 14 2.35 3.19 -0.19
N MET A 15 1.21 3.78 -0.52
CA MET A 15 0.45 3.39 -1.71
C MET A 15 1.23 3.65 -2.99
N ALA A 16 1.90 4.80 -3.09
CA ALA A 16 2.76 5.11 -4.23
C ALA A 16 3.94 4.14 -4.31
N LEU A 17 4.49 3.74 -3.18
CA LEU A 17 5.59 2.78 -3.13
C LEU A 17 5.16 1.41 -3.64
N THR A 18 3.97 0.94 -3.25
CA THR A 18 3.44 -0.33 -3.77
C THR A 18 3.23 -0.27 -5.28
N PHE A 19 2.74 0.85 -5.78
CA PHE A 19 2.58 1.07 -7.22
C PHE A 19 3.91 0.99 -7.96
N VAL A 20 4.95 1.66 -7.44
CA VAL A 20 6.28 1.63 -8.03
C VAL A 20 6.84 0.20 -8.03
N PHE A 21 6.72 -0.53 -6.93
CA PHE A 21 7.18 -1.91 -6.86
C PHE A 21 6.46 -2.81 -7.86
N ARG A 22 5.19 -2.58 -8.08
CA ARG A 22 4.42 -3.34 -9.06
C ARG A 22 4.86 -3.04 -10.49
N LEU A 23 5.14 -1.79 -10.80
CA LEU A 23 5.71 -1.40 -12.11
C LEU A 23 7.06 -2.06 -12.34
N LEU A 24 7.92 -2.04 -11.32
CA LEU A 24 9.25 -2.66 -11.41
C LEU A 24 9.17 -4.18 -11.53
N TYR A 25 8.19 -4.79 -10.87
CA TYR A 25 7.94 -6.22 -11.00
C TYR A 25 7.69 -6.61 -12.47
N ASP A 26 6.91 -5.80 -13.18
CA ASP A 26 6.58 -6.07 -14.57
C ASP A 26 7.73 -5.78 -15.54
N LYS A 27 8.59 -4.83 -15.19
CA LYS A 27 9.63 -4.30 -16.11
C LYS A 27 11.01 -4.90 -15.91
N THR A 28 11.25 -5.61 -14.81
CA THR A 28 12.59 -6.12 -14.51
C THR A 28 12.58 -7.64 -14.46
N PRO A 29 13.77 -8.30 -14.65
CA PRO A 29 13.87 -9.76 -14.54
C PRO A 29 13.86 -10.27 -13.09
N PHE A 30 14.02 -9.38 -12.10
CA PHE A 30 14.10 -9.75 -10.69
C PHE A 30 12.71 -9.76 -10.03
N LYS A 31 11.81 -10.57 -10.56
CA LYS A 31 10.40 -10.57 -10.11
C LYS A 31 10.24 -10.96 -8.65
N LYS A 32 11.02 -11.93 -8.16
CA LYS A 32 10.92 -12.37 -6.77
C LYS A 32 11.29 -11.26 -5.78
N VAL A 33 12.31 -10.47 -6.11
CA VAL A 33 12.76 -9.35 -5.27
C VAL A 33 11.65 -8.30 -5.15
N TRP A 34 11.09 -7.91 -6.29
CA TRP A 34 10.04 -6.89 -6.30
C TRP A 34 8.75 -7.39 -5.68
N LEU A 35 8.44 -8.68 -5.84
CA LEU A 35 7.28 -9.28 -5.18
C LEU A 35 7.40 -9.23 -3.66
N VAL A 36 8.57 -9.59 -3.12
CA VAL A 36 8.83 -9.54 -1.67
C VAL A 36 8.72 -8.11 -1.16
N LEU A 37 9.30 -7.14 -1.88
CA LEU A 37 9.22 -5.73 -1.49
C LEU A 37 7.78 -5.21 -1.53
N ASP A 38 6.99 -5.63 -2.52
CA ASP A 38 5.59 -5.25 -2.61
C ASP A 38 4.79 -5.80 -1.42
N VAL A 39 4.99 -7.06 -1.07
CA VAL A 39 4.34 -7.69 0.09
C VAL A 39 4.74 -6.96 1.38
N LEU A 40 6.03 -6.65 1.55
CA LEU A 40 6.50 -5.91 2.72
C LEU A 40 5.88 -4.51 2.80
N ALA A 41 5.71 -3.84 1.66
CA ALA A 41 5.06 -2.53 1.61
C ALA A 41 3.59 -2.63 2.04
N HIS A 42 2.88 -3.69 1.62
CA HIS A 42 1.51 -3.92 2.04
C HIS A 42 1.41 -4.19 3.55
N ILE A 43 2.34 -4.98 4.09
CA ILE A 43 2.39 -5.26 5.53
C ILE A 43 2.65 -3.95 6.29
N ALA A 44 3.55 -3.12 5.81
CA ALA A 44 3.82 -1.81 6.41
C ALA A 44 2.59 -0.91 6.39
N LEU A 45 1.85 -0.92 5.28
CA LEU A 45 0.62 -0.13 5.14
C LEU A 45 -0.44 -0.59 6.15
N VAL A 46 -0.67 -1.89 6.25
CA VAL A 46 -1.62 -2.44 7.23
C VAL A 46 -1.16 -2.13 8.65
N GLY A 47 0.13 -2.28 8.94
CA GLY A 47 0.70 -1.96 10.24
C GLY A 47 0.51 -0.50 10.61
N LEU A 48 0.71 0.42 9.67
CA LEU A 48 0.47 1.84 9.88
C LEU A 48 -1.00 2.11 10.20
N LEU A 49 -1.91 1.52 9.43
CA LEU A 49 -3.35 1.71 9.65
C LEU A 49 -3.78 1.20 11.02
N LEU A 50 -3.24 0.07 11.45
CA LEU A 50 -3.51 -0.47 12.79
C LEU A 50 -2.90 0.42 13.87
N TYR A 51 -1.71 0.96 13.64
CA TYR A 51 -1.02 1.84 14.58
C TYR A 51 -1.81 3.12 14.83
N VAL A 52 -2.44 3.68 13.82
CA VAL A 52 -3.22 4.92 13.94
C VAL A 52 -4.69 4.65 14.29
N ASP A 53 -5.03 3.43 14.66
CA ASP A 53 -6.39 3.03 15.06
C ASP A 53 -7.43 3.26 13.95
N ALA A 54 -7.05 3.01 12.71
CA ALA A 54 -8.00 3.11 11.60
C ALA A 54 -9.14 2.11 11.78
N SER A 55 -10.35 2.52 11.42
CA SER A 55 -11.51 1.63 11.46
C SER A 55 -11.40 0.53 10.41
N MET A 56 -12.20 -0.52 10.55
CA MET A 56 -12.23 -1.60 9.57
C MET A 56 -12.60 -1.09 8.17
N GLU A 57 -13.52 -0.12 8.10
CA GLU A 57 -13.91 0.49 6.83
C GLU A 57 -12.75 1.23 6.18
N GLU A 58 -12.00 1.98 6.96
CA GLU A 58 -10.82 2.71 6.47
C GLU A 58 -9.75 1.75 6.00
N LEU A 59 -9.51 0.68 6.75
CA LEU A 59 -8.54 -0.35 6.39
C LEU A 59 -8.91 -0.99 5.05
N LEU A 60 -10.17 -1.41 4.90
CA LEU A 60 -10.65 -2.02 3.67
C LEU A 60 -10.60 -1.03 2.49
N LEU A 61 -10.97 0.22 2.72
CA LEU A 61 -10.94 1.24 1.68
C LEU A 61 -9.52 1.43 1.13
N VAL A 62 -8.53 1.58 2.02
CA VAL A 62 -7.14 1.78 1.62
C VAL A 62 -6.59 0.55 0.89
N LEU A 63 -6.87 -0.66 1.41
CA LEU A 63 -6.40 -1.88 0.78
C LEU A 63 -7.03 -2.08 -0.60
N LEU A 64 -8.33 -1.83 -0.75
CA LEU A 64 -9.01 -1.94 -2.03
C LEU A 64 -8.47 -0.91 -3.03
N ALA A 65 -8.25 0.33 -2.59
CA ALA A 65 -7.68 1.37 -3.44
C ALA A 65 -6.27 0.99 -3.91
N THR A 66 -5.46 0.44 -3.02
CA THR A 66 -4.10 0.00 -3.35
C THR A 66 -4.12 -1.13 -4.38
N LEU A 67 -5.02 -2.11 -4.21
CA LEU A 67 -5.18 -3.20 -5.17
C LEU A 67 -5.68 -2.67 -6.53
N ALA A 68 -6.62 -1.74 -6.54
CA ALA A 68 -7.14 -1.17 -7.76
C ALA A 68 -6.06 -0.43 -8.55
N VAL A 69 -5.22 0.34 -7.87
CA VAL A 69 -4.08 1.02 -8.49
C VAL A 69 -3.11 0.00 -9.08
N GLY A 70 -2.88 -1.11 -8.38
CA GLY A 70 -2.00 -2.17 -8.85
C GLY A 70 -2.53 -2.90 -10.08
N LEU A 71 -3.84 -2.95 -10.28
CA LEU A 71 -4.45 -3.60 -11.42
C LEU A 71 -4.53 -2.67 -12.65
N ALA A 72 -4.46 -1.39 -12.42
CA ALA A 72 -4.45 -0.40 -13.50
C ALA A 72 -3.09 -0.35 -14.17
#